data_1cea37ebd2523acb57229b3a195dbdab
#
_entry.id   1cea37ebd2523acb57229b3a195dbdab
#
_cell.length_a   1.000
_cell.length_b   1.000
_cell.length_c   1.000
_cell.angle_alpha   90.00
_cell.angle_beta   90.00
_cell.angle_gamma   90.00
#
_symmetry.space_group_name_H-M   'P 1'
#
loop_
_entity.id
_entity.type
_entity.pdbx_description
1 polymer ?
#
loop_
_entity_poly.entity_id
_entity_poly.type
_entity_poly.pdbx_seq_one_letter_code
_entity_poly.pdbx_strand_id
1 'polypeptide(L)'
;MFDRKHSCIVVVGAQWGDEGKGKLVDVLAEQANVVVRYQGGANAGHTVVVGDRQFVLHQIPSGILHAGAKCVVGNGVVLDPETFFAELDELATQGIDVSGRLFISDRAHVVLPYHKLLDAASEKQQQIGTTGRGIGPTYEDKIGRRGVRVADLIRANVSREFVADRIERANALLAMMGSTVRADLEEHLALMERLGARLRPLATDTGLLVHQALRSGQRVLLEGAQGALLDVDHGTYPFVTSSNTTAGGAAIGAGIGPTEIDGVLGVVKAYTTRVGNGPLPTEAGGDLEERLRTLGGEFGATTGRPRRCGWFDATVVRYSVRVNGLTGLAVTKLDVLDSFAEIPVCTAYRLDGEVCSEVPSDVERLGRVEPVYESLPGWQRPTDGARKLADLPPAARAYLDRLQDLSGAPIRYVSVGTRRDQIIEC
;
A
#
# COMPACT_ATOMS: atom_id res chain seq x y z
N MET A 1 -12.14 1.62 15.98
CA MET A 1 -11.14 0.52 15.91
C MET A 1 -10.29 0.47 17.18
N PHE A 2 -9.66 1.57 17.57
CA PHE A 2 -8.94 1.63 18.85
C PHE A 2 -9.92 1.68 20.03
N ASP A 3 -9.74 0.80 21.00
CA ASP A 3 -10.47 0.78 22.26
C ASP A 3 -9.55 0.29 23.39
N ARG A 4 -10.11 -0.13 24.54
CA ARG A 4 -9.30 -0.65 25.65
C ARG A 4 -8.63 -2.01 25.37
N LYS A 5 -9.09 -2.75 24.34
CA LYS A 5 -8.60 -4.07 23.99
C LYS A 5 -7.76 -4.06 22.71
N HIS A 6 -7.86 -2.99 21.90
CA HIS A 6 -7.23 -2.88 20.59
C HIS A 6 -6.29 -1.68 20.60
N SER A 7 -5.02 -1.94 20.89
CA SER A 7 -3.94 -0.95 20.92
C SER A 7 -3.05 -1.00 19.67
N CYS A 8 -3.00 -2.13 18.97
CA CYS A 8 -2.22 -2.31 17.75
C CYS A 8 -3.12 -2.73 16.58
N ILE A 9 -3.30 -1.83 15.63
CA ILE A 9 -4.16 -2.05 14.45
C ILE A 9 -3.34 -2.01 13.18
N VAL A 10 -3.56 -2.99 12.29
CA VAL A 10 -3.00 -3.01 10.94
C VAL A 10 -4.04 -2.50 9.94
N VAL A 11 -3.66 -1.62 9.04
CA VAL A 11 -4.47 -1.21 7.88
C VAL A 11 -3.85 -1.78 6.61
N VAL A 12 -4.60 -2.63 5.91
CA VAL A 12 -4.18 -3.26 4.64
C VAL A 12 -5.11 -2.90 3.49
N GLY A 13 -4.61 -2.90 2.27
CA GLY A 13 -5.47 -2.92 1.08
C GLY A 13 -6.00 -4.34 0.86
N ALA A 14 -7.30 -4.49 0.63
CA ALA A 14 -7.91 -5.81 0.46
C ALA A 14 -8.26 -6.12 -1.01
N GLN A 15 -7.74 -5.34 -1.97
CA GLN A 15 -7.87 -5.51 -3.42
C GLN A 15 -6.48 -5.43 -4.08
N TRP A 16 -6.34 -4.73 -5.21
CA TRP A 16 -5.07 -4.56 -5.95
C TRP A 16 -4.35 -3.23 -5.68
N GLY A 17 -4.47 -2.67 -4.48
CA GLY A 17 -3.91 -1.37 -4.14
C GLY A 17 -4.81 -0.20 -4.55
N ASP A 18 -4.38 1.00 -4.23
CA ASP A 18 -5.11 2.25 -4.53
C ASP A 18 -6.53 2.33 -3.96
N GLU A 19 -6.84 1.55 -2.91
CA GLU A 19 -8.15 1.52 -2.26
C GLU A 19 -8.48 2.81 -1.47
N GLY A 20 -7.56 3.78 -1.40
CA GLY A 20 -7.76 4.99 -0.62
C GLY A 20 -7.33 4.86 0.85
N LYS A 21 -6.39 3.95 1.14
CA LYS A 21 -5.84 3.72 2.49
C LYS A 21 -5.33 4.98 3.16
N GLY A 22 -4.65 5.87 2.43
CA GLY A 22 -4.06 7.09 2.98
C GLY A 22 -5.04 7.92 3.79
N LYS A 23 -6.26 8.12 3.28
CA LYS A 23 -7.33 8.83 4.00
C LYS A 23 -7.74 8.11 5.30
N LEU A 24 -7.93 6.79 5.26
CA LEU A 24 -8.29 6.00 6.43
C LEU A 24 -7.17 6.01 7.49
N VAL A 25 -5.93 5.84 7.05
CA VAL A 25 -4.76 5.91 7.93
C VAL A 25 -4.66 7.29 8.58
N ASP A 26 -4.86 8.36 7.81
CA ASP A 26 -4.85 9.73 8.32
C ASP A 26 -5.92 9.94 9.41
N VAL A 27 -7.16 9.50 9.17
CA VAL A 27 -8.24 9.61 10.18
C VAL A 27 -7.94 8.77 11.43
N LEU A 28 -7.42 7.56 11.27
CA LEU A 28 -7.07 6.70 12.40
C LEU A 28 -5.82 7.19 13.15
N ALA A 29 -4.90 7.87 12.44
CA ALA A 29 -3.69 8.45 13.03
C ALA A 29 -3.97 9.55 14.04
N GLU A 30 -5.14 10.21 13.99
CA GLU A 30 -5.56 11.16 15.01
C GLU A 30 -5.67 10.51 16.41
N GLN A 31 -5.97 9.20 16.45
CA GLN A 31 -6.08 8.45 17.69
C GLN A 31 -4.81 7.64 18.02
N ALA A 32 -3.83 7.60 17.11
CA ALA A 32 -2.61 6.80 17.27
C ALA A 32 -1.46 7.63 17.86
N ASN A 33 -0.68 7.02 18.76
CA ASN A 33 0.54 7.61 19.28
C ASN A 33 1.75 7.32 18.37
N VAL A 34 1.72 6.18 17.67
CA VAL A 34 2.78 5.75 16.75
C VAL A 34 2.15 5.24 15.45
N VAL A 35 2.65 5.70 14.31
CA VAL A 35 2.25 5.21 12.98
C VAL A 35 3.47 4.61 12.28
N VAL A 36 3.38 3.37 11.85
CA VAL A 36 4.49 2.59 11.29
C VAL A 36 4.22 2.17 9.85
N ARG A 37 5.02 2.60 8.90
CA ARG A 37 5.10 1.98 7.57
C ARG A 37 5.94 0.72 7.70
N TYR A 38 5.36 -0.44 7.43
CA TYR A 38 6.02 -1.70 7.70
C TYR A 38 6.59 -2.40 6.45
N GLN A 39 6.19 -2.01 5.23
CA GLN A 39 6.68 -2.64 3.98
C GLN A 39 6.57 -1.70 2.77
N GLY A 40 7.06 -2.17 1.62
CA GLY A 40 7.11 -1.40 0.38
C GLY A 40 8.28 -0.41 0.39
N GLY A 41 8.14 0.66 -0.31
CA GLY A 41 9.14 1.74 -0.44
C GLY A 41 8.55 2.92 -1.19
N ALA A 42 9.35 3.60 -2.00
CA ALA A 42 8.95 4.77 -2.78
C ALA A 42 7.92 4.47 -3.90
N ASN A 43 7.56 3.20 -4.12
CA ASN A 43 6.51 2.79 -5.07
C ASN A 43 5.09 3.02 -4.55
N ALA A 44 4.89 3.33 -3.27
CA ALA A 44 3.59 3.71 -2.73
C ALA A 44 3.32 5.20 -2.96
N GLY A 45 2.05 5.59 -2.95
CA GLY A 45 1.61 6.98 -2.98
C GLY A 45 0.30 7.13 -2.20
N HIS A 46 0.39 7.61 -0.95
CA HIS A 46 -0.76 7.87 -0.10
C HIS A 46 -1.15 9.34 -0.20
N THR A 47 -2.25 9.60 -0.90
CA THR A 47 -2.79 10.96 -0.99
C THR A 47 -3.69 11.23 0.22
N VAL A 48 -3.39 12.33 0.92
CA VAL A 48 -4.15 12.82 2.07
C VAL A 48 -4.52 14.27 1.83
N VAL A 49 -5.79 14.63 2.07
CA VAL A 49 -6.30 16.01 1.93
C VAL A 49 -6.61 16.56 3.32
N VAL A 50 -5.89 17.61 3.72
CA VAL A 50 -6.05 18.31 4.99
C VAL A 50 -6.45 19.77 4.73
N GLY A 51 -7.69 20.12 4.97
CA GLY A 51 -8.25 21.41 4.52
C GLY A 51 -8.20 21.53 3.01
N ASP A 52 -7.57 22.60 2.51
CA ASP A 52 -7.40 22.83 1.07
C ASP A 52 -6.04 22.32 0.53
N ARG A 53 -5.24 21.68 1.38
CA ARG A 53 -3.91 21.17 1.01
C ARG A 53 -3.94 19.68 0.75
N GLN A 54 -3.26 19.26 -0.31
CA GLN A 54 -3.07 17.86 -0.65
C GLN A 54 -1.62 17.46 -0.41
N PHE A 55 -1.43 16.34 0.26
CA PHE A 55 -0.13 15.71 0.51
C PHE A 55 -0.07 14.36 -0.21
N VAL A 56 1.04 14.07 -0.87
CA VAL A 56 1.30 12.75 -1.47
C VAL A 56 2.52 12.16 -0.78
N LEU A 57 2.27 11.20 0.12
CA LEU A 57 3.31 10.56 0.91
C LEU A 57 3.72 9.23 0.29
N HIS A 58 5.02 9.04 0.07
CA HIS A 58 5.57 7.83 -0.54
C HIS A 58 6.17 6.88 0.49
N GLN A 59 7.05 7.37 1.34
CA GLN A 59 7.78 6.57 2.32
C GLN A 59 7.50 7.01 3.76
N ILE A 60 7.23 8.30 3.97
CA ILE A 60 6.90 8.84 5.30
C ILE A 60 5.48 8.39 5.67
N PRO A 61 5.27 7.85 6.90
CA PRO A 61 3.93 7.46 7.35
C PRO A 61 2.95 8.63 7.37
N SER A 62 1.68 8.37 7.01
CA SER A 62 0.64 9.41 6.93
C SER A 62 0.37 10.11 8.27
N GLY A 63 0.70 9.47 9.39
CA GLY A 63 0.62 10.06 10.73
C GLY A 63 1.49 11.30 10.94
N ILE A 64 2.45 11.60 10.04
CA ILE A 64 3.32 12.79 10.15
C ILE A 64 2.53 14.09 10.11
N LEU A 65 1.34 14.08 9.50
CA LEU A 65 0.44 15.22 9.43
C LEU A 65 -0.26 15.55 10.77
N HIS A 66 -0.12 14.66 11.77
CA HIS A 66 -0.63 14.85 13.13
C HIS A 66 0.52 15.12 14.10
N ALA A 67 0.56 16.31 14.71
CA ALA A 67 1.66 16.76 15.57
C ALA A 67 1.91 15.85 16.79
N GLY A 68 0.89 15.13 17.27
CA GLY A 68 0.99 14.21 18.42
C GLY A 68 1.51 12.81 18.09
N ALA A 69 1.63 12.45 16.82
CA ALA A 69 2.02 11.10 16.40
C ALA A 69 3.52 11.00 16.13
N LYS A 70 4.14 9.92 16.60
CA LYS A 70 5.46 9.48 16.16
C LYS A 70 5.30 8.64 14.88
N CYS A 71 6.18 8.86 13.91
CA CYS A 71 6.18 8.16 12.63
C CYS A 71 7.42 7.30 12.48
N VAL A 72 7.23 6.07 12.06
CA VAL A 72 8.27 5.07 11.98
C VAL A 72 8.31 4.45 10.59
N VAL A 73 9.48 4.48 9.96
CA VAL A 73 9.80 3.66 8.79
C VAL A 73 10.41 2.36 9.30
N GLY A 74 9.63 1.28 9.24
CA GLY A 74 9.98 -0.02 9.81
C GLY A 74 11.03 -0.78 9.01
N ASN A 75 11.54 -1.86 9.60
CA ASN A 75 12.60 -2.69 9.01
C ASN A 75 12.18 -3.48 7.75
N GLY A 76 10.89 -3.61 7.50
CA GLY A 76 10.38 -4.24 6.28
C GLY A 76 10.42 -3.33 5.05
N VAL A 77 10.51 -2.03 5.23
CA VAL A 77 10.62 -1.05 4.14
C VAL A 77 11.97 -1.16 3.44
N VAL A 78 11.97 -0.96 2.11
CA VAL A 78 13.18 -0.65 1.35
C VAL A 78 13.21 0.86 1.11
N LEU A 79 14.12 1.52 1.81
CA LEU A 79 14.21 2.98 1.86
C LEU A 79 14.98 3.51 0.65
N ASP A 80 14.36 4.39 -0.13
CA ASP A 80 15.05 5.24 -1.09
C ASP A 80 15.40 6.58 -0.42
N PRO A 81 16.63 6.79 0.05
CA PRO A 81 16.96 7.96 0.84
C PRO A 81 16.84 9.28 0.06
N GLU A 82 17.10 9.28 -1.25
CA GLU A 82 16.98 10.49 -2.07
C GLU A 82 15.52 10.93 -2.15
N THR A 83 14.62 10.00 -2.49
CA THR A 83 13.18 10.28 -2.52
C THR A 83 12.66 10.63 -1.12
N PHE A 84 13.15 9.94 -0.08
CA PHE A 84 12.75 10.20 1.31
C PHE A 84 13.11 11.62 1.76
N PHE A 85 14.33 12.09 1.47
CA PHE A 85 14.74 13.42 1.84
C PHE A 85 14.06 14.52 1.01
N ALA A 86 13.76 14.26 -0.25
CA ALA A 86 12.96 15.17 -1.07
C ALA A 86 11.54 15.33 -0.50
N GLU A 87 10.92 14.23 -0.08
CA GLU A 87 9.61 14.23 0.59
C GLU A 87 9.66 14.97 1.94
N LEU A 88 10.74 14.81 2.70
CA LEU A 88 10.96 15.49 3.97
C LEU A 88 11.13 17.02 3.77
N ASP A 89 11.92 17.41 2.77
CA ASP A 89 12.15 18.81 2.43
C ASP A 89 10.83 19.47 1.96
N GLU A 90 10.00 18.76 1.20
CA GLU A 90 8.67 19.25 0.79
C GLU A 90 7.74 19.45 2.00
N LEU A 91 7.67 18.49 2.94
CA LEU A 91 6.90 18.64 4.17
C LEU A 91 7.33 19.86 4.99
N ALA A 92 8.63 20.12 5.07
CA ALA A 92 9.17 21.29 5.75
C ALA A 92 8.73 22.62 5.10
N THR A 93 8.69 22.69 3.75
CA THR A 93 8.17 23.87 3.03
C THR A 93 6.69 24.12 3.32
N GLN A 94 5.94 23.06 3.65
CA GLN A 94 4.53 23.14 4.00
C GLN A 94 4.30 23.35 5.51
N GLY A 95 5.36 23.59 6.29
CA GLY A 95 5.29 23.89 7.72
C GLY A 95 5.07 22.67 8.62
N ILE A 96 5.32 21.46 8.14
CA ILE A 96 5.24 20.24 8.94
C ILE A 96 6.57 20.02 9.67
N ASP A 97 6.57 20.17 10.98
CA ASP A 97 7.74 19.86 11.81
C ASP A 97 7.79 18.36 12.11
N VAL A 98 8.88 17.72 11.75
CA VAL A 98 9.14 16.29 11.95
C VAL A 98 10.14 16.02 13.08
N SER A 99 10.69 17.07 13.70
CA SER A 99 11.76 17.00 14.71
C SER A 99 11.34 16.13 15.89
N GLY A 100 12.13 15.09 16.20
CA GLY A 100 11.85 14.15 17.30
C GLY A 100 10.63 13.24 17.11
N ARG A 101 10.01 13.28 15.93
CA ARG A 101 8.80 12.48 15.62
C ARG A 101 8.98 11.46 14.50
N LEU A 102 10.03 11.57 13.70
CA LEU A 102 10.29 10.69 12.57
C LEU A 102 11.49 9.79 12.86
N PHE A 103 11.30 8.48 12.72
CA PHE A 103 12.29 7.47 13.04
C PHE A 103 12.40 6.46 11.89
N ILE A 104 13.62 6.01 11.60
CA ILE A 104 13.92 5.04 10.56
C ILE A 104 14.60 3.83 11.21
N SER A 105 14.15 2.63 10.83
CA SER A 105 14.81 1.41 11.30
C SER A 105 16.25 1.33 10.78
N ASP A 106 17.19 1.12 11.70
CA ASP A 106 18.58 0.82 11.37
C ASP A 106 18.73 -0.49 10.58
N ARG A 107 17.73 -1.39 10.64
CA ARG A 107 17.65 -2.65 9.88
C ARG A 107 16.98 -2.52 8.51
N ALA A 108 16.39 -1.39 8.17
CA ALA A 108 15.80 -1.18 6.85
C ALA A 108 16.87 -1.26 5.75
N HIS A 109 16.53 -1.85 4.61
CA HIS A 109 17.43 -1.91 3.47
C HIS A 109 17.32 -0.64 2.63
N VAL A 110 18.42 -0.29 1.98
CA VAL A 110 18.56 0.97 1.23
C VAL A 110 18.50 0.68 -0.26
N VAL A 111 17.64 1.42 -0.96
CA VAL A 111 17.63 1.48 -2.41
C VAL A 111 18.82 2.33 -2.87
N LEU A 112 19.71 1.73 -3.64
CA LEU A 112 20.84 2.41 -4.24
C LEU A 112 20.60 2.63 -5.75
N PRO A 113 21.30 3.56 -6.40
CA PRO A 113 21.06 3.87 -7.82
C PRO A 113 21.11 2.66 -8.74
N TYR A 114 22.01 1.69 -8.50
CA TYR A 114 22.08 0.49 -9.33
C TYR A 114 20.80 -0.36 -9.29
N HIS A 115 20.04 -0.36 -8.19
CA HIS A 115 18.76 -1.03 -8.14
C HIS A 115 17.74 -0.42 -9.11
N LYS A 116 17.74 0.92 -9.23
CA LYS A 116 16.86 1.63 -10.19
C LYS A 116 17.24 1.30 -11.64
N LEU A 117 18.55 1.17 -11.93
CA LEU A 117 19.04 0.76 -13.25
C LEU A 117 18.61 -0.68 -13.59
N LEU A 118 18.74 -1.60 -12.63
CA LEU A 118 18.30 -2.99 -12.78
C LEU A 118 16.79 -3.10 -13.00
N ASP A 119 16.00 -2.37 -12.21
CA ASP A 119 14.53 -2.34 -12.34
C ASP A 119 14.11 -1.85 -13.73
N ALA A 120 14.69 -0.75 -14.21
CA ALA A 120 14.41 -0.21 -15.53
C ALA A 120 14.84 -1.15 -16.69
N ALA A 121 15.93 -1.88 -16.52
CA ALA A 121 16.40 -2.85 -17.53
C ALA A 121 15.52 -4.11 -17.54
N SER A 122 15.15 -4.62 -16.37
CA SER A 122 14.31 -5.80 -16.17
C SER A 122 12.89 -5.59 -16.70
N GLU A 123 12.29 -4.41 -16.46
CA GLU A 123 10.94 -4.09 -16.89
C GLU A 123 10.76 -4.14 -18.41
N LYS A 124 11.79 -3.81 -19.17
CA LYS A 124 11.76 -3.93 -20.65
C LYS A 124 11.54 -5.36 -21.13
N GLN A 125 11.96 -6.35 -20.34
CA GLN A 125 11.83 -7.78 -20.66
C GLN A 125 10.60 -8.42 -20.02
N GLN A 126 10.34 -8.12 -18.75
CA GLN A 126 9.32 -8.79 -17.95
C GLN A 126 7.93 -8.16 -18.07
N GLN A 127 7.85 -6.87 -18.39
CA GLN A 127 6.59 -6.13 -18.57
C GLN A 127 5.57 -6.35 -17.42
N ILE A 128 6.06 -6.34 -16.17
CA ILE A 128 5.22 -6.48 -14.97
C ILE A 128 4.38 -5.21 -14.74
N GLY A 129 4.87 -4.07 -15.19
CA GLY A 129 4.27 -2.76 -14.93
C GLY A 129 4.85 -2.09 -13.70
N THR A 130 6.15 -2.26 -13.43
CA THR A 130 6.84 -1.69 -12.27
C THR A 130 6.85 -0.17 -12.29
N THR A 131 7.19 0.44 -11.16
CA THR A 131 7.31 1.90 -11.03
C THR A 131 8.71 2.42 -11.38
N GLY A 132 9.68 1.53 -11.67
CA GLY A 132 11.07 1.89 -11.95
C GLY A 132 11.84 2.46 -10.75
N ARG A 133 11.36 2.20 -9.52
CA ARG A 133 11.93 2.76 -8.28
C ARG A 133 12.98 1.86 -7.62
N GLY A 134 13.36 0.75 -8.25
CA GLY A 134 14.37 -0.18 -7.73
C GLY A 134 13.88 -1.07 -6.58
N ILE A 135 12.57 -1.16 -6.35
CA ILE A 135 11.99 -1.87 -5.22
C ILE A 135 12.27 -3.38 -5.31
N GLY A 136 11.95 -4.01 -6.46
CA GLY A 136 12.20 -5.43 -6.70
C GLY A 136 13.65 -5.83 -6.51
N PRO A 137 14.60 -5.23 -7.21
CA PRO A 137 16.04 -5.50 -7.04
C PRO A 137 16.56 -5.30 -5.62
N THR A 138 16.02 -4.33 -4.87
CA THR A 138 16.42 -4.13 -3.47
C THR A 138 15.89 -5.25 -2.55
N TYR A 139 14.66 -5.73 -2.75
CA TYR A 139 14.15 -6.91 -2.02
C TYR A 139 14.90 -8.18 -2.43
N GLU A 140 15.28 -8.34 -3.70
CA GLU A 140 16.14 -9.44 -4.16
C GLU A 140 17.48 -9.45 -3.40
N ASP A 141 18.14 -8.29 -3.30
CA ASP A 141 19.39 -8.17 -2.56
C ASP A 141 19.22 -8.40 -1.06
N LYS A 142 18.09 -7.94 -0.47
CA LYS A 142 17.74 -8.22 0.93
C LYS A 142 17.65 -9.73 1.18
N ILE A 143 16.86 -10.46 0.39
CA ILE A 143 16.67 -11.91 0.55
C ILE A 143 17.95 -12.67 0.16
N GLY A 144 18.67 -12.20 -0.86
CA GLY A 144 19.98 -12.70 -1.26
C GLY A 144 21.12 -12.40 -0.27
N ARG A 145 20.85 -11.65 0.82
CA ARG A 145 21.82 -11.26 1.86
C ARG A 145 23.00 -10.46 1.31
N ARG A 146 22.72 -9.60 0.31
CA ARG A 146 23.68 -8.73 -0.35
C ARG A 146 23.37 -7.24 -0.15
N GLY A 147 22.18 -6.95 0.37
CA GLY A 147 21.68 -5.58 0.53
C GLY A 147 22.48 -4.78 1.57
N VAL A 148 22.43 -3.47 1.44
CA VAL A 148 22.97 -2.48 2.37
C VAL A 148 21.84 -2.03 3.29
N ARG A 149 22.08 -2.02 4.59
CA ARG A 149 21.14 -1.52 5.60
C ARG A 149 21.44 -0.08 5.99
N VAL A 150 20.47 0.60 6.57
CA VAL A 150 20.66 1.91 7.16
C VAL A 150 21.80 1.90 8.20
N ALA A 151 21.86 0.86 9.05
CA ALA A 151 22.95 0.69 10.04
C ALA A 151 24.34 0.71 9.39
N ASP A 152 24.48 0.12 8.22
CA ASP A 152 25.76 0.05 7.51
C ASP A 152 26.19 1.43 7.03
N LEU A 153 25.26 2.23 6.49
CA LEU A 153 25.53 3.60 6.05
C LEU A 153 25.88 4.53 7.21
N ILE A 154 25.11 4.50 8.30
CA ILE A 154 25.32 5.43 9.43
C ILE A 154 26.60 5.16 10.20
N ARG A 155 27.10 3.91 10.19
CA ARG A 155 28.35 3.50 10.85
C ARG A 155 29.57 3.62 9.95
N ALA A 156 29.37 3.90 8.67
CA ALA A 156 30.40 3.87 7.63
C ALA A 156 31.17 2.52 7.60
N ASN A 157 30.46 1.42 7.87
CA ASN A 157 31.03 0.07 7.95
C ASN A 157 31.06 -0.68 6.62
N VAL A 158 30.60 -0.05 5.56
CA VAL A 158 30.58 -0.66 4.23
C VAL A 158 31.94 -0.47 3.60
N SER A 159 32.66 -1.57 3.38
CA SER A 159 33.94 -1.46 2.71
C SER A 159 33.80 -1.14 1.22
N ARG A 160 34.83 -0.52 0.67
CA ARG A 160 34.91 -0.24 -0.78
C ARG A 160 34.76 -1.51 -1.60
N GLU A 161 35.40 -2.59 -1.18
CA GLU A 161 35.38 -3.90 -1.85
C GLU A 161 33.97 -4.49 -1.85
N PHE A 162 33.23 -4.33 -0.75
CA PHE A 162 31.82 -4.76 -0.68
C PHE A 162 30.95 -4.02 -1.71
N VAL A 163 31.09 -2.70 -1.83
CA VAL A 163 30.33 -1.91 -2.80
C VAL A 163 30.77 -2.24 -4.22
N ALA A 164 32.09 -2.37 -4.46
CA ALA A 164 32.65 -2.74 -5.76
C ALA A 164 32.08 -4.05 -6.30
N ASP A 165 32.00 -5.09 -5.44
CA ASP A 165 31.41 -6.39 -5.82
C ASP A 165 29.93 -6.25 -6.24
N ARG A 166 29.13 -5.40 -5.56
CA ARG A 166 27.73 -5.16 -5.95
C ARG A 166 27.61 -4.41 -7.27
N ILE A 167 28.45 -3.41 -7.48
CA ILE A 167 28.48 -2.64 -8.73
C ILE A 167 28.92 -3.51 -9.90
N GLU A 168 29.95 -4.33 -9.71
CA GLU A 168 30.42 -5.27 -10.74
C GLU A 168 29.31 -6.27 -11.11
N ARG A 169 28.66 -6.87 -10.11
CA ARG A 169 27.51 -7.76 -10.31
C ARG A 169 26.36 -7.06 -11.03
N ALA A 170 25.97 -5.85 -10.60
CA ALA A 170 24.91 -5.08 -11.23
C ALA A 170 25.26 -4.77 -12.70
N ASN A 171 26.50 -4.39 -12.98
CA ASN A 171 26.97 -4.11 -14.31
C ASN A 171 26.99 -5.35 -15.22
N ALA A 172 27.32 -6.53 -14.65
CA ALA A 172 27.24 -7.79 -15.39
C ALA A 172 25.77 -8.13 -15.75
N LEU A 173 24.84 -7.98 -14.81
CA LEU A 173 23.40 -8.19 -15.05
C LEU A 173 22.86 -7.20 -16.09
N LEU A 174 23.20 -5.92 -15.99
CA LEU A 174 22.82 -4.90 -16.96
C LEU A 174 23.31 -5.25 -18.37
N ALA A 175 24.56 -5.76 -18.48
CA ALA A 175 25.10 -6.21 -19.75
C ALA A 175 24.33 -7.40 -20.32
N MET A 176 24.02 -8.40 -19.49
CA MET A 176 23.21 -9.56 -19.91
C MET A 176 21.82 -9.17 -20.38
N MET A 177 21.22 -8.11 -19.80
CA MET A 177 19.94 -7.54 -20.23
C MET A 177 20.06 -6.60 -21.44
N GLY A 178 21.25 -6.47 -22.05
CA GLY A 178 21.48 -5.62 -23.23
C GLY A 178 21.53 -4.11 -22.91
N SER A 179 21.67 -3.72 -21.65
CA SER A 179 21.79 -2.31 -21.25
C SER A 179 23.21 -1.80 -21.53
N THR A 180 23.30 -0.58 -22.07
CA THR A 180 24.57 0.16 -22.23
C THR A 180 24.91 1.01 -21.02
N VAL A 181 23.93 1.22 -20.13
CA VAL A 181 24.10 2.00 -18.89
C VAL A 181 24.92 1.17 -17.88
N ARG A 182 25.75 1.84 -17.12
CA ARG A 182 26.61 1.25 -16.09
C ARG A 182 26.43 2.02 -14.78
N ALA A 183 26.50 1.30 -13.68
CA ALA A 183 26.65 1.88 -12.34
C ALA A 183 28.14 2.24 -12.10
N ASP A 184 28.38 3.41 -11.54
CA ASP A 184 29.71 3.89 -11.19
C ASP A 184 30.00 3.71 -9.69
N LEU A 185 31.17 3.19 -9.36
CA LEU A 185 31.56 2.89 -7.98
C LEU A 185 31.75 4.15 -7.15
N GLU A 186 32.46 5.15 -7.70
CA GLU A 186 32.80 6.36 -6.93
C GLU A 186 31.57 7.22 -6.64
N GLU A 187 30.65 7.31 -7.60
CA GLU A 187 29.37 7.97 -7.40
C GLU A 187 28.56 7.29 -6.30
N HIS A 188 28.55 5.97 -6.25
CA HIS A 188 27.82 5.21 -5.20
C HIS A 188 28.46 5.42 -3.82
N LEU A 189 29.79 5.40 -3.71
CA LEU A 189 30.49 5.62 -2.44
C LEU A 189 30.25 7.04 -1.91
N ALA A 190 30.39 8.06 -2.76
CA ALA A 190 30.13 9.45 -2.39
C ALA A 190 28.66 9.67 -1.97
N LEU A 191 27.73 9.04 -2.69
CA LEU A 191 26.31 9.10 -2.33
C LEU A 191 26.04 8.44 -0.97
N MET A 192 26.58 7.25 -0.73
CA MET A 192 26.39 6.49 0.51
C MET A 192 26.92 7.27 1.72
N GLU A 193 28.08 7.91 1.61
CA GLU A 193 28.64 8.76 2.67
C GLU A 193 27.71 9.94 3.01
N ARG A 194 27.29 10.67 1.98
CA ARG A 194 26.36 11.81 2.13
C ARG A 194 25.04 11.40 2.77
N LEU A 195 24.46 10.28 2.30
CA LEU A 195 23.18 9.76 2.80
C LEU A 195 23.31 9.25 4.23
N GLY A 196 24.40 8.57 4.57
CA GLY A 196 24.66 8.07 5.92
C GLY A 196 24.70 9.19 6.95
N ALA A 197 25.31 10.33 6.63
CA ALA A 197 25.33 11.52 7.48
C ALA A 197 23.92 12.06 7.75
N ARG A 198 23.08 12.15 6.72
CA ARG A 198 21.70 12.65 6.85
C ARG A 198 20.76 11.67 7.59
N LEU A 199 20.96 10.35 7.41
CA LEU A 199 20.14 9.31 8.06
C LEU A 199 20.46 9.13 9.54
N ARG A 200 21.69 9.38 9.98
CA ARG A 200 22.16 9.13 11.35
C ARG A 200 21.25 9.67 12.45
N PRO A 201 20.76 10.93 12.39
CA PRO A 201 19.90 11.47 13.45
C PRO A 201 18.49 10.86 13.50
N LEU A 202 18.06 10.16 12.45
CA LEU A 202 16.73 9.55 12.33
C LEU A 202 16.74 8.03 12.61
N ALA A 203 17.93 7.40 12.53
CA ALA A 203 18.06 5.95 12.62
C ALA A 203 18.06 5.46 14.07
N THR A 204 17.26 4.40 14.31
CA THR A 204 17.17 3.76 15.63
C THR A 204 16.70 2.30 15.52
N ASP A 205 16.73 1.54 16.62
CA ASP A 205 15.99 0.26 16.73
C ASP A 205 14.49 0.55 16.86
N THR A 206 13.82 0.59 15.71
CA THR A 206 12.38 0.90 15.65
C THR A 206 11.51 -0.22 16.21
N GLY A 207 11.96 -1.49 16.14
CA GLY A 207 11.24 -2.61 16.75
C GLY A 207 11.15 -2.44 18.26
N LEU A 208 12.26 -2.06 18.90
CA LEU A 208 12.28 -1.76 20.34
C LEU A 208 11.39 -0.53 20.66
N LEU A 209 11.44 0.52 19.85
CA LEU A 209 10.59 1.72 20.01
C LEU A 209 9.10 1.35 19.99
N VAL A 210 8.67 0.57 18.99
CA VAL A 210 7.26 0.16 18.85
C VAL A 210 6.85 -0.77 19.98
N HIS A 211 7.71 -1.73 20.37
CA HIS A 211 7.46 -2.60 21.51
C HIS A 211 7.27 -1.81 22.82
N GLN A 212 8.14 -0.85 23.10
CA GLN A 212 8.04 0.01 24.29
C GLN A 212 6.76 0.86 24.28
N ALA A 213 6.34 1.35 23.09
CA ALA A 213 5.08 2.08 22.94
C ALA A 213 3.88 1.18 23.33
N LEU A 214 3.81 -0.03 22.80
CA LEU A 214 2.76 -1.00 23.14
C LEU A 214 2.75 -1.35 24.63
N ARG A 215 3.92 -1.62 25.23
CA ARG A 215 4.06 -1.92 26.66
C ARG A 215 3.66 -0.77 27.58
N SER A 216 3.74 0.48 27.11
CA SER A 216 3.27 1.65 27.83
C SER A 216 1.79 1.99 27.57
N GLY A 217 1.05 1.11 26.86
CA GLY A 217 -0.37 1.30 26.56
C GLY A 217 -0.65 2.34 25.46
N GLN A 218 0.37 2.69 24.66
CA GLN A 218 0.20 3.59 23.53
C GLN A 218 -0.46 2.86 22.35
N ARG A 219 -1.23 3.59 21.55
CA ARG A 219 -1.88 3.10 20.35
C ARG A 219 -0.93 3.14 19.16
N VAL A 220 -0.77 1.99 18.50
CA VAL A 220 0.09 1.81 17.34
C VAL A 220 -0.74 1.50 16.10
N LEU A 221 -0.54 2.24 15.04
CA LEU A 221 -1.15 2.02 13.74
C LEU A 221 -0.09 1.53 12.75
N LEU A 222 -0.28 0.32 12.22
CA LEU A 222 0.59 -0.26 11.21
C LEU A 222 0.00 0.02 9.82
N GLU A 223 0.66 0.90 9.08
CA GLU A 223 0.23 1.38 7.77
C GLU A 223 0.80 0.53 6.66
N GLY A 224 -0.07 -0.25 5.97
CA GLY A 224 0.28 -1.02 4.80
C GLY A 224 0.28 -0.21 3.51
N ALA A 225 1.05 -0.66 2.54
CA ALA A 225 1.06 -0.16 1.17
C ALA A 225 0.57 -1.24 0.20
N GLN A 226 0.21 -0.85 -1.02
CA GLN A 226 -0.34 -1.73 -2.06
C GLN A 226 -1.64 -2.42 -1.58
N GLY A 227 -1.90 -3.68 -1.98
CA GLY A 227 -3.07 -4.45 -1.60
C GLY A 227 -2.78 -5.94 -1.58
N ALA A 228 -3.66 -6.74 -0.96
CA ALA A 228 -3.48 -8.17 -0.74
C ALA A 228 -3.24 -8.96 -2.05
N LEU A 229 -3.88 -8.56 -3.15
CA LEU A 229 -3.69 -9.21 -4.46
C LEU A 229 -2.39 -8.80 -5.17
N LEU A 230 -1.61 -7.89 -4.57
CA LEU A 230 -0.25 -7.52 -4.97
C LEU A 230 0.82 -8.09 -4.03
N ASP A 231 0.45 -8.89 -3.03
CA ASP A 231 1.39 -9.56 -2.13
C ASP A 231 2.24 -10.57 -2.91
N VAL A 232 3.54 -10.66 -2.57
CA VAL A 232 4.47 -11.54 -3.30
C VAL A 232 4.12 -13.03 -3.17
N ASP A 233 3.52 -13.44 -2.05
CA ASP A 233 3.15 -14.83 -1.78
C ASP A 233 1.67 -15.13 -2.07
N HIS A 234 0.79 -14.16 -1.83
CA HIS A 234 -0.66 -14.32 -1.86
C HIS A 234 -1.35 -13.62 -3.04
N GLY A 235 -0.62 -12.80 -3.79
CA GLY A 235 -1.15 -12.02 -4.90
C GLY A 235 -1.16 -12.76 -6.24
N THR A 236 -1.45 -12.00 -7.29
CA THR A 236 -1.52 -12.49 -8.68
C THR A 236 -0.13 -12.59 -9.31
N TYR A 237 0.75 -13.42 -8.74
CA TYR A 237 2.12 -13.62 -9.21
C TYR A 237 2.16 -14.05 -10.69
N PRO A 238 3.03 -13.48 -11.56
CA PRO A 238 4.15 -12.56 -11.22
C PRO A 238 3.77 -11.07 -11.18
N PHE A 239 2.52 -10.69 -11.40
CA PHE A 239 2.05 -9.30 -11.45
C PHE A 239 1.77 -8.79 -10.02
N VAL A 240 2.80 -8.71 -9.20
CA VAL A 240 2.77 -8.36 -7.77
C VAL A 240 3.88 -7.38 -7.42
N THR A 241 3.84 -6.81 -6.21
CA THR A 241 5.01 -6.13 -5.62
C THR A 241 5.94 -7.17 -4.98
N SER A 242 7.20 -6.81 -4.79
CA SER A 242 8.20 -7.70 -4.19
C SER A 242 8.17 -7.72 -2.65
N SER A 243 7.06 -7.30 -2.04
CA SER A 243 6.92 -7.25 -0.58
C SER A 243 5.66 -7.96 -0.10
N ASN A 244 5.65 -8.34 1.19
CA ASN A 244 4.45 -8.90 1.83
C ASN A 244 3.52 -7.76 2.25
N THR A 245 2.43 -7.59 1.52
CA THR A 245 1.42 -6.54 1.74
C THR A 245 0.33 -6.94 2.71
N THR A 246 0.26 -8.23 3.03
CA THR A 246 -0.71 -8.79 3.98
C THR A 246 -0.36 -8.45 5.42
N ALA A 247 -1.33 -8.62 6.33
CA ALA A 247 -1.18 -8.36 7.76
C ALA A 247 -0.07 -9.21 8.40
N GLY A 248 0.20 -10.41 7.88
CA GLY A 248 1.32 -11.24 8.31
C GLY A 248 2.68 -10.55 8.15
N GLY A 249 2.85 -9.75 7.08
CA GLY A 249 4.03 -8.94 6.84
C GLY A 249 4.19 -7.78 7.82
N ALA A 250 3.12 -7.33 8.46
CA ALA A 250 3.16 -6.19 9.38
C ALA A 250 3.99 -6.47 10.64
N ALA A 251 3.83 -7.63 11.25
CA ALA A 251 4.60 -8.01 12.42
C ALA A 251 6.11 -8.06 12.12
N ILE A 252 6.48 -8.68 11.01
CA ILE A 252 7.89 -8.78 10.56
C ILE A 252 8.44 -7.39 10.24
N GLY A 253 7.69 -6.60 9.47
CA GLY A 253 8.15 -5.30 8.97
C GLY A 253 8.19 -4.19 10.02
N ALA A 254 7.37 -4.27 11.07
CA ALA A 254 7.41 -3.38 12.22
C ALA A 254 8.39 -3.85 13.32
N GLY A 255 8.82 -5.12 13.28
CA GLY A 255 9.74 -5.70 14.26
C GLY A 255 9.08 -6.04 15.60
N ILE A 256 7.82 -6.47 15.58
CA ILE A 256 7.03 -6.87 16.76
C ILE A 256 6.58 -8.34 16.65
N GLY A 257 6.15 -8.91 17.76
CA GLY A 257 5.54 -10.25 17.76
C GLY A 257 4.16 -10.23 17.07
N PRO A 258 3.78 -11.31 16.36
CA PRO A 258 2.47 -11.34 15.66
C PRO A 258 1.28 -11.27 16.62
N THR A 259 1.44 -11.70 17.87
CA THR A 259 0.39 -11.65 18.92
C THR A 259 0.18 -10.26 19.54
N GLU A 260 1.01 -9.28 19.17
CA GLU A 260 0.81 -7.87 19.55
C GLU A 260 -0.21 -7.17 18.66
N ILE A 261 -0.61 -7.79 17.55
CA ILE A 261 -1.62 -7.24 16.62
C ILE A 261 -3.01 -7.62 17.13
N ASP A 262 -3.80 -6.61 17.49
CA ASP A 262 -5.14 -6.80 18.06
C ASP A 262 -6.25 -6.80 17.00
N GLY A 263 -6.02 -6.15 15.85
CA GLY A 263 -7.02 -6.07 14.80
C GLY A 263 -6.44 -5.70 13.44
N VAL A 264 -7.15 -6.09 12.39
CA VAL A 264 -6.77 -5.82 11.00
C VAL A 264 -7.95 -5.19 10.25
N LEU A 265 -7.77 -3.97 9.78
CA LEU A 265 -8.74 -3.25 8.95
C LEU A 265 -8.38 -3.40 7.47
N GLY A 266 -9.25 -4.06 6.72
CA GLY A 266 -9.15 -4.15 5.26
C GLY A 266 -9.81 -2.96 4.57
N VAL A 267 -9.09 -2.26 3.72
CA VAL A 267 -9.65 -1.17 2.93
C VAL A 267 -10.02 -1.71 1.55
N VAL A 268 -11.25 -1.48 1.12
CA VAL A 268 -11.79 -1.83 -0.19
C VAL A 268 -12.43 -0.60 -0.83
N LYS A 269 -12.41 -0.49 -2.15
CA LYS A 269 -13.29 0.43 -2.86
C LYS A 269 -14.68 -0.19 -3.01
N ALA A 270 -15.70 0.63 -3.14
CA ALA A 270 -17.05 0.18 -3.54
C ALA A 270 -17.09 -0.44 -4.96
N TYR A 271 -15.99 -0.43 -5.67
CA TYR A 271 -15.73 -1.07 -6.96
C TYR A 271 -14.29 -1.59 -6.96
N THR A 272 -13.72 -1.96 -8.10
CA THR A 272 -12.35 -2.49 -8.15
C THR A 272 -11.50 -1.72 -9.14
N THR A 273 -10.22 -1.52 -8.82
CA THR A 273 -9.24 -0.94 -9.75
C THR A 273 -7.92 -1.68 -9.70
N ARG A 274 -7.18 -1.66 -10.81
CA ARG A 274 -5.83 -2.20 -10.91
C ARG A 274 -4.96 -1.30 -11.77
N VAL A 275 -3.70 -1.10 -11.34
CA VAL A 275 -2.64 -0.52 -12.17
C VAL A 275 -1.74 -1.65 -12.67
N GLY A 276 -1.22 -1.52 -13.90
CA GLY A 276 -0.31 -2.49 -14.49
C GLY A 276 -0.99 -3.73 -15.07
N ASN A 277 -0.18 -4.70 -15.41
CA ASN A 277 -0.58 -5.92 -16.10
C ASN A 277 -1.17 -6.96 -15.13
N GLY A 278 -1.61 -8.08 -15.68
CA GLY A 278 -2.22 -9.19 -14.94
C GLY A 278 -3.76 -9.15 -14.93
N PRO A 279 -4.39 -10.20 -14.44
CA PRO A 279 -5.84 -10.37 -14.51
C PRO A 279 -6.59 -9.41 -13.60
N LEU A 280 -7.72 -8.91 -14.09
CA LEU A 280 -8.74 -8.18 -13.33
C LEU A 280 -10.10 -8.79 -13.71
N PRO A 281 -10.58 -9.83 -13.01
CA PRO A 281 -11.75 -10.60 -13.41
C PRO A 281 -13.00 -9.78 -13.67
N THR A 282 -13.21 -8.71 -12.92
CA THR A 282 -14.38 -7.83 -13.03
C THR A 282 -14.15 -6.60 -13.88
N GLU A 283 -13.11 -6.57 -14.71
CA GLU A 283 -12.81 -5.43 -15.59
C GLU A 283 -14.01 -5.05 -16.45
N ALA A 284 -14.39 -3.79 -16.41
CA ALA A 284 -15.63 -3.34 -17.05
C ALA A 284 -15.51 -3.18 -18.56
N GLY A 285 -14.38 -2.65 -19.02
CA GLY A 285 -14.14 -2.32 -20.43
C GLY A 285 -14.99 -1.16 -20.96
N GLY A 286 -14.58 -0.62 -22.10
CA GLY A 286 -15.34 0.38 -22.86
C GLY A 286 -15.79 1.62 -22.06
N ASP A 287 -16.97 2.13 -22.39
CA ASP A 287 -17.54 3.36 -21.81
C ASP A 287 -17.76 3.26 -20.29
N LEU A 288 -18.04 2.08 -19.78
CA LEU A 288 -18.26 1.87 -18.35
C LEU A 288 -16.95 2.04 -17.57
N GLU A 289 -15.86 1.48 -18.07
CA GLU A 289 -14.55 1.65 -17.47
C GLU A 289 -14.13 3.12 -17.44
N GLU A 290 -14.32 3.82 -18.57
CA GLU A 290 -14.01 5.25 -18.68
C GLU A 290 -14.86 6.08 -17.71
N ARG A 291 -16.15 5.75 -17.57
CA ARG A 291 -17.04 6.41 -16.62
C ARG A 291 -16.59 6.22 -15.17
N LEU A 292 -16.26 4.98 -14.76
CA LEU A 292 -15.73 4.70 -13.42
C LEU A 292 -14.40 5.42 -13.19
N ARG A 293 -13.51 5.43 -14.19
CA ARG A 293 -12.21 6.12 -14.16
C ARG A 293 -12.38 7.61 -13.94
N THR A 294 -13.26 8.25 -14.71
CA THR A 294 -13.50 9.70 -14.66
C THR A 294 -14.16 10.10 -13.34
N LEU A 295 -15.26 9.44 -12.94
CA LEU A 295 -15.96 9.73 -11.70
C LEU A 295 -15.08 9.49 -10.48
N GLY A 296 -14.28 8.42 -10.52
CA GLY A 296 -13.38 8.05 -9.42
C GLY A 296 -12.04 8.79 -9.41
N GLY A 297 -11.70 9.54 -10.48
CA GLY A 297 -10.36 10.12 -10.62
C GLY A 297 -9.29 9.03 -10.60
N GLU A 298 -9.51 7.92 -11.31
CA GLU A 298 -8.69 6.71 -11.21
C GLU A 298 -7.43 6.81 -12.07
N PHE A 299 -6.48 7.62 -11.57
CA PHE A 299 -5.14 7.78 -12.10
C PHE A 299 -4.11 7.54 -10.99
N GLY A 300 -2.97 6.97 -11.35
CA GLY A 300 -1.90 6.70 -10.40
C GLY A 300 -1.31 7.99 -9.83
N ALA A 301 -1.29 8.13 -8.50
CA ALA A 301 -0.77 9.33 -7.83
C ALA A 301 0.71 9.62 -8.16
N THR A 302 1.50 8.58 -8.39
CA THR A 302 2.94 8.68 -8.68
C THR A 302 3.25 8.76 -10.17
N THR A 303 2.52 7.98 -11.00
CA THR A 303 2.85 7.79 -12.42
C THR A 303 1.87 8.46 -13.37
N GLY A 304 0.72 8.94 -12.88
CA GLY A 304 -0.37 9.45 -13.71
C GLY A 304 -1.03 8.40 -14.62
N ARG A 305 -0.62 7.13 -14.55
CA ARG A 305 -1.17 6.06 -15.39
C ARG A 305 -2.67 5.86 -15.11
N PRO A 306 -3.51 5.68 -16.14
CA PRO A 306 -4.91 5.34 -15.93
C PRO A 306 -5.03 3.97 -15.26
N ARG A 307 -5.93 3.86 -14.29
CA ARG A 307 -6.27 2.58 -13.67
C ARG A 307 -7.33 1.87 -14.48
N ARG A 308 -7.19 0.57 -14.63
CA ARG A 308 -8.25 -0.33 -15.10
C ARG A 308 -9.31 -0.41 -14.01
N CYS A 309 -10.57 -0.33 -14.39
CA CYS A 309 -11.70 -0.26 -13.45
C CYS A 309 -12.66 -1.41 -13.71
N GLY A 310 -13.29 -1.90 -12.66
CA GLY A 310 -14.29 -2.95 -12.72
C GLY A 310 -15.24 -2.93 -11.53
N TRP A 311 -16.23 -3.80 -11.54
CA TRP A 311 -17.19 -3.93 -10.46
C TRP A 311 -16.58 -4.53 -9.20
N PHE A 312 -17.24 -4.36 -8.06
CA PHE A 312 -16.80 -4.97 -6.79
C PHE A 312 -16.73 -6.49 -6.92
N ASP A 313 -15.63 -7.05 -6.46
CA ASP A 313 -15.34 -8.48 -6.50
C ASP A 313 -15.34 -9.07 -5.09
N ALA A 314 -16.48 -9.66 -4.71
CA ALA A 314 -16.64 -10.27 -3.40
C ALA A 314 -15.76 -11.52 -3.22
N THR A 315 -15.42 -12.22 -4.30
CA THR A 315 -14.54 -13.39 -4.25
C THR A 315 -13.14 -12.99 -3.80
N VAL A 316 -12.61 -11.92 -4.38
CA VAL A 316 -11.32 -11.33 -4.00
C VAL A 316 -11.34 -10.82 -2.55
N VAL A 317 -12.43 -10.15 -2.14
CA VAL A 317 -12.49 -9.60 -0.78
C VAL A 317 -12.61 -10.72 0.26
N ARG A 318 -13.38 -11.78 0.01
CA ARG A 318 -13.39 -12.98 0.89
C ARG A 318 -12.01 -13.61 1.03
N TYR A 319 -11.30 -13.75 -0.09
CA TYR A 319 -9.92 -14.22 -0.07
C TYR A 319 -9.04 -13.33 0.81
N SER A 320 -9.15 -12.01 0.65
CA SER A 320 -8.39 -11.03 1.45
C SER A 320 -8.78 -11.08 2.93
N VAL A 321 -10.07 -11.27 3.27
CA VAL A 321 -10.53 -11.48 4.65
C VAL A 321 -9.81 -12.67 5.28
N ARG A 322 -9.73 -13.79 4.55
CA ARG A 322 -9.10 -15.02 5.03
C ARG A 322 -7.59 -14.88 5.22
N VAL A 323 -6.85 -14.37 4.22
CA VAL A 323 -5.38 -14.33 4.29
C VAL A 323 -4.84 -13.25 5.24
N ASN A 324 -5.64 -12.22 5.53
CA ASN A 324 -5.26 -11.16 6.45
C ASN A 324 -5.88 -11.32 7.85
N GLY A 325 -6.87 -12.19 8.05
CA GLY A 325 -7.63 -12.25 9.29
C GLY A 325 -8.36 -10.94 9.58
N LEU A 326 -9.04 -10.36 8.57
CA LEU A 326 -9.66 -9.04 8.72
C LEU A 326 -10.72 -9.04 9.83
N THR A 327 -10.61 -8.11 10.76
CA THR A 327 -11.58 -7.88 11.84
C THR A 327 -12.62 -6.82 11.47
N GLY A 328 -12.43 -6.14 10.35
CA GLY A 328 -13.36 -5.17 9.79
C GLY A 328 -12.94 -4.68 8.41
N LEU A 329 -13.89 -4.07 7.72
CA LEU A 329 -13.71 -3.45 6.41
C LEU A 329 -13.95 -1.94 6.49
N ALA A 330 -13.22 -1.22 5.65
CA ALA A 330 -13.49 0.18 5.33
C ALA A 330 -13.79 0.28 3.84
N VAL A 331 -15.02 0.65 3.49
CA VAL A 331 -15.46 0.82 2.11
C VAL A 331 -15.21 2.27 1.69
N THR A 332 -14.46 2.48 0.62
CA THR A 332 -14.12 3.81 0.10
C THR A 332 -14.80 4.09 -1.23
N LYS A 333 -14.89 5.38 -1.56
CA LYS A 333 -15.41 5.84 -2.86
C LYS A 333 -16.83 5.37 -3.18
N LEU A 334 -17.71 5.32 -2.17
CA LEU A 334 -19.12 5.01 -2.37
C LEU A 334 -19.81 6.04 -3.27
N ASP A 335 -19.43 7.31 -3.12
CA ASP A 335 -19.88 8.46 -3.90
C ASP A 335 -19.69 8.31 -5.43
N VAL A 336 -18.70 7.55 -5.86
CA VAL A 336 -18.43 7.29 -7.28
C VAL A 336 -19.59 6.54 -7.94
N LEU A 337 -20.33 5.76 -7.17
CA LEU A 337 -21.46 4.97 -7.65
C LEU A 337 -22.81 5.73 -7.63
N ASP A 338 -22.85 6.96 -7.17
CA ASP A 338 -24.07 7.75 -6.96
C ASP A 338 -24.98 7.87 -8.19
N SER A 339 -24.39 7.86 -9.39
CA SER A 339 -25.14 8.07 -10.64
C SER A 339 -25.58 6.79 -11.35
N PHE A 340 -25.28 5.61 -10.78
CA PHE A 340 -25.63 4.33 -11.41
C PHE A 340 -27.03 3.90 -11.03
N ALA A 341 -27.79 3.37 -12.01
CA ALA A 341 -29.13 2.82 -11.79
C ALA A 341 -29.08 1.38 -11.25
N GLU A 342 -28.08 0.63 -11.69
CA GLU A 342 -27.78 -0.73 -11.28
C GLU A 342 -26.29 -0.87 -11.01
N ILE A 343 -25.95 -1.66 -10.00
CA ILE A 343 -24.57 -1.89 -9.56
C ILE A 343 -24.34 -3.40 -9.45
N PRO A 344 -23.68 -4.00 -10.44
CA PRO A 344 -23.30 -5.40 -10.40
C PRO A 344 -22.22 -5.65 -9.32
N VAL A 345 -22.36 -6.76 -8.61
CA VAL A 345 -21.37 -7.27 -7.65
C VAL A 345 -21.01 -8.70 -8.06
N CYS A 346 -19.72 -8.96 -8.25
CA CYS A 346 -19.24 -10.30 -8.54
C CYS A 346 -19.28 -11.14 -7.26
N THR A 347 -20.09 -12.22 -7.28
CA THR A 347 -20.31 -13.10 -6.13
C THR A 347 -19.56 -14.42 -6.20
N ALA A 348 -19.21 -14.85 -7.43
CA ALA A 348 -18.46 -16.06 -7.73
C ALA A 348 -17.80 -15.95 -9.11
N TYR A 349 -17.01 -16.94 -9.47
CA TYR A 349 -16.47 -17.10 -10.81
C TYR A 349 -17.03 -18.35 -11.49
N ARG A 350 -17.07 -18.34 -12.81
CA ARG A 350 -17.23 -19.54 -13.64
C ARG A 350 -15.88 -19.83 -14.28
N LEU A 351 -15.38 -21.05 -14.08
CA LEU A 351 -14.12 -21.51 -14.66
C LEU A 351 -14.34 -22.90 -15.26
N ASP A 352 -14.03 -23.05 -16.55
CA ASP A 352 -14.19 -24.32 -17.29
C ASP A 352 -15.63 -24.90 -17.18
N GLY A 353 -16.66 -24.03 -17.08
CA GLY A 353 -18.08 -24.36 -16.97
C GLY A 353 -18.60 -24.57 -15.52
N GLU A 354 -17.72 -24.67 -14.53
CA GLU A 354 -18.08 -24.85 -13.12
C GLU A 354 -18.06 -23.54 -12.34
N VAL A 355 -18.98 -23.38 -11.39
CA VAL A 355 -19.00 -22.21 -10.49
C VAL A 355 -18.05 -22.45 -9.33
N CYS A 356 -17.17 -21.46 -9.12
CA CYS A 356 -16.15 -21.48 -8.06
C CYS A 356 -16.23 -20.19 -7.24
N SER A 357 -16.23 -20.31 -5.92
CA SER A 357 -16.31 -19.17 -4.98
C SER A 357 -14.95 -18.72 -4.47
N GLU A 358 -13.87 -19.37 -4.86
CA GLU A 358 -12.51 -19.08 -4.44
C GLU A 358 -11.70 -18.46 -5.57
N VAL A 359 -10.69 -17.63 -5.20
CA VAL A 359 -9.74 -17.08 -6.16
C VAL A 359 -8.77 -18.18 -6.59
N PRO A 360 -8.68 -18.53 -7.88
CA PRO A 360 -7.65 -19.44 -8.36
C PRO A 360 -6.24 -18.93 -8.02
N SER A 361 -5.39 -19.81 -7.50
CA SER A 361 -4.00 -19.48 -7.18
C SER A 361 -3.11 -19.32 -8.42
N ASP A 362 -3.53 -19.92 -9.52
CA ASP A 362 -2.86 -19.85 -10.82
C ASP A 362 -3.37 -18.64 -11.59
N VAL A 363 -2.43 -17.78 -12.01
CA VAL A 363 -2.75 -16.52 -12.71
C VAL A 363 -3.35 -16.72 -14.09
N GLU A 364 -2.98 -17.79 -14.80
CA GLU A 364 -3.55 -18.13 -16.10
C GLU A 364 -5.00 -18.58 -15.95
N ARG A 365 -5.29 -19.39 -14.92
CA ARG A 365 -6.66 -19.79 -14.57
C ARG A 365 -7.48 -18.58 -14.15
N LEU A 366 -6.90 -17.69 -13.32
CA LEU A 366 -7.58 -16.45 -12.92
C LEU A 366 -7.86 -15.54 -14.12
N GLY A 367 -7.00 -15.55 -15.14
CA GLY A 367 -7.21 -14.80 -16.39
C GLY A 367 -8.33 -15.35 -17.28
N ARG A 368 -8.82 -16.58 -17.02
CA ARG A 368 -9.87 -17.25 -17.80
C ARG A 368 -11.22 -17.30 -17.07
N VAL A 369 -11.30 -16.85 -15.83
CA VAL A 369 -12.57 -16.85 -15.10
C VAL A 369 -13.56 -15.88 -15.73
N GLU A 370 -14.81 -16.26 -15.69
CA GLU A 370 -15.95 -15.41 -16.02
C GLU A 370 -16.64 -15.00 -14.72
N PRO A 371 -16.77 -13.69 -14.42
CA PRO A 371 -17.43 -13.26 -13.21
C PRO A 371 -18.94 -13.55 -13.24
N VAL A 372 -19.47 -14.06 -12.13
CA VAL A 372 -20.89 -14.27 -11.92
C VAL A 372 -21.42 -13.08 -11.11
N TYR A 373 -22.29 -12.30 -11.70
CA TYR A 373 -22.81 -11.07 -11.11
C TYR A 373 -24.20 -11.25 -10.50
N GLU A 374 -24.39 -10.56 -9.36
CA GLU A 374 -25.68 -10.19 -8.81
C GLU A 374 -25.84 -8.69 -9.05
N SER A 375 -26.97 -8.25 -9.65
CA SER A 375 -27.25 -6.83 -9.88
C SER A 375 -28.05 -6.26 -8.73
N LEU A 376 -27.56 -5.18 -8.13
CA LEU A 376 -28.22 -4.48 -7.03
C LEU A 376 -28.76 -3.13 -7.52
N PRO A 377 -29.90 -2.64 -6.99
CA PRO A 377 -30.41 -1.32 -7.32
C PRO A 377 -29.41 -0.22 -6.91
N GLY A 378 -29.11 0.68 -7.84
CA GLY A 378 -28.37 1.91 -7.53
C GLY A 378 -29.28 2.94 -6.85
N TRP A 379 -28.67 3.95 -6.26
CA TRP A 379 -29.43 4.94 -5.48
C TRP A 379 -29.67 6.26 -6.19
N GLN A 380 -28.93 6.57 -7.23
CA GLN A 380 -29.08 7.76 -8.09
C GLN A 380 -29.27 9.08 -7.31
N ARG A 381 -28.54 9.22 -6.21
CA ARG A 381 -28.55 10.40 -5.32
C ARG A 381 -27.15 10.61 -4.76
N PRO A 382 -26.73 11.89 -4.51
CA PRO A 382 -25.46 12.19 -3.88
C PRO A 382 -25.36 11.58 -2.47
N THR A 383 -24.20 11.02 -2.15
CA THR A 383 -23.87 10.48 -0.82
C THR A 383 -22.80 11.30 -0.09
N ASP A 384 -22.12 12.23 -0.75
CA ASP A 384 -20.98 13.01 -0.25
C ASP A 384 -21.31 13.90 0.97
N GLY A 385 -22.58 14.24 1.16
CA GLY A 385 -23.10 14.96 2.33
C GLY A 385 -23.39 14.08 3.55
N ALA A 386 -23.41 12.74 3.41
CA ALA A 386 -23.75 11.85 4.52
C ALA A 386 -22.65 11.85 5.59
N ARG A 387 -23.05 11.80 6.86
CA ARG A 387 -22.14 11.72 8.02
C ARG A 387 -22.49 10.56 8.95
N LYS A 388 -23.63 9.92 8.74
CA LYS A 388 -24.12 8.74 9.47
C LYS A 388 -24.69 7.75 8.46
N LEU A 389 -24.73 6.46 8.80
CA LEU A 389 -25.37 5.45 7.96
C LEU A 389 -26.84 5.77 7.63
N ALA A 390 -27.55 6.39 8.57
CA ALA A 390 -28.95 6.80 8.38
C ALA A 390 -29.13 7.88 7.31
N ASP A 391 -28.09 8.66 7.01
CA ASP A 391 -28.14 9.73 5.99
C ASP A 391 -28.03 9.15 4.55
N LEU A 392 -27.52 7.91 4.43
CA LEU A 392 -27.38 7.25 3.15
C LEU A 392 -28.75 6.84 2.56
N PRO A 393 -28.92 6.91 1.24
CA PRO A 393 -30.09 6.34 0.58
C PRO A 393 -30.31 4.87 0.95
N PRO A 394 -31.57 4.39 1.05
CA PRO A 394 -31.84 2.98 1.41
C PRO A 394 -31.13 1.97 0.52
N ALA A 395 -31.06 2.21 -0.80
CA ALA A 395 -30.33 1.32 -1.71
C ALA A 395 -28.82 1.31 -1.46
N ALA A 396 -28.21 2.44 -1.08
CA ALA A 396 -26.79 2.50 -0.73
C ALA A 396 -26.50 1.71 0.57
N ARG A 397 -27.40 1.76 1.56
CA ARG A 397 -27.30 0.93 2.78
C ARG A 397 -27.43 -0.55 2.45
N ALA A 398 -28.44 -0.93 1.64
CA ALA A 398 -28.63 -2.30 1.20
C ALA A 398 -27.42 -2.84 0.41
N TYR A 399 -26.79 -1.97 -0.40
CA TYR A 399 -25.53 -2.30 -1.08
C TYR A 399 -24.42 -2.62 -0.06
N LEU A 400 -24.20 -1.77 0.94
CA LEU A 400 -23.19 -1.99 1.99
C LEU A 400 -23.47 -3.25 2.79
N ASP A 401 -24.74 -3.48 3.20
CA ASP A 401 -25.15 -4.69 3.90
C ASP A 401 -24.82 -5.94 3.07
N ARG A 402 -25.11 -5.88 1.76
CA ARG A 402 -24.81 -6.99 0.85
C ARG A 402 -23.31 -7.22 0.67
N LEU A 403 -22.50 -6.15 0.58
CA LEU A 403 -21.04 -6.29 0.55
C LEU A 403 -20.50 -6.94 1.82
N GLN A 404 -21.03 -6.55 2.99
CA GLN A 404 -20.67 -7.15 4.26
C GLN A 404 -20.96 -8.64 4.29
N ASP A 405 -22.18 -9.04 3.92
CA ASP A 405 -22.61 -10.44 3.86
C ASP A 405 -21.73 -11.28 2.93
N LEU A 406 -21.49 -10.75 1.72
CA LEU A 406 -20.66 -11.42 0.71
C LEU A 406 -19.19 -11.52 1.10
N SER A 407 -18.67 -10.55 1.82
CA SER A 407 -17.26 -10.50 2.22
C SER A 407 -16.95 -11.29 3.48
N GLY A 408 -17.93 -11.47 4.37
CA GLY A 408 -17.80 -12.20 5.63
C GLY A 408 -17.06 -11.43 6.73
N ALA A 409 -16.94 -10.08 6.61
CA ALA A 409 -16.34 -9.22 7.63
C ALA A 409 -17.17 -7.95 7.80
N PRO A 410 -17.32 -7.42 9.04
CA PRO A 410 -18.16 -6.26 9.30
C PRO A 410 -17.57 -4.98 8.71
N ILE A 411 -18.42 -4.16 8.11
CA ILE A 411 -18.04 -2.81 7.67
C ILE A 411 -17.98 -1.91 8.88
N ARG A 412 -16.83 -1.24 9.09
CA ARG A 412 -16.56 -0.32 10.21
C ARG A 412 -16.52 1.13 9.77
N TYR A 413 -16.15 1.38 8.53
CA TYR A 413 -16.04 2.73 7.97
C TYR A 413 -16.56 2.76 6.54
N VAL A 414 -17.22 3.86 6.18
CA VAL A 414 -17.63 4.15 4.81
C VAL A 414 -17.16 5.55 4.43
N SER A 415 -16.40 5.66 3.34
CA SER A 415 -15.94 6.94 2.81
C SER A 415 -16.82 7.35 1.63
N VAL A 416 -17.37 8.56 1.71
CA VAL A 416 -18.33 9.15 0.77
C VAL A 416 -17.79 10.40 0.08
N GLY A 417 -16.48 10.50 -0.10
CA GLY A 417 -15.80 11.60 -0.75
C GLY A 417 -14.32 11.66 -0.45
N THR A 418 -13.64 12.74 -0.84
CA THR A 418 -12.18 12.85 -0.74
C THR A 418 -11.69 13.46 0.58
N ARG A 419 -12.52 14.30 1.24
CA ARG A 419 -12.12 15.03 2.44
C ARG A 419 -12.15 14.13 3.68
N ARG A 420 -11.33 14.49 4.69
CA ARG A 420 -11.21 13.81 5.98
C ARG A 420 -12.57 13.63 6.67
N ASP A 421 -13.43 14.68 6.67
CA ASP A 421 -14.75 14.69 7.30
C ASP A 421 -15.82 13.85 6.56
N GLN A 422 -15.51 13.32 5.38
CA GLN A 422 -16.42 12.49 4.58
C GLN A 422 -16.19 10.99 4.85
N ILE A 423 -16.13 10.63 6.13
CA ILE A 423 -16.09 9.25 6.62
C ILE A 423 -17.22 9.03 7.62
N ILE A 424 -17.95 7.94 7.43
CA ILE A 424 -18.97 7.43 8.34
C ILE A 424 -18.35 6.29 9.14
N GLU A 425 -18.44 6.34 10.46
CA GLU A 425 -18.16 5.22 11.35
C GLU A 425 -19.44 4.41 11.58
N CYS A 426 -19.36 3.06 11.41
CA CYS A 426 -20.50 2.13 11.42
C CYS A 426 -20.60 1.33 12.72
#